data_cc7fa42b4a873b1c3718c2cff1a07942
#
_entry.id   cc7fa42b4a873b1c3718c2cff1a07942
#
_cell.length_a   1.000
_cell.length_b   1.000
_cell.length_c   1.000
_cell.angle_alpha   90.00
_cell.angle_beta   90.00
_cell.angle_gamma   90.00
#
_symmetry.space_group_name_H-M   'P 1'
#
loop_
_entity.id
_entity.type
_entity.pdbx_description
1 polymer ?
#
loop_
_entity_poly.entity_id
_entity_poly.type
_entity_poly.pdbx_seq_one_letter_code
_entity_poly.pdbx_strand_id
1 'polypeptide(L)'
;VTLLEFRDLRVTYTGSRGRLPAVRGVDLSVDAGETLGIAGESGCGKSTLAMAVLRLLPKHAEVTGQILLDGEDLLAMGWGRLRAVRWTAASIVFQGAMHSLNAVQRIGRQVAEPILLHERTTPAKAA
;
A
#
# COMPACT_ATOMS: atom_id res chain seq x y z
N VAL A 1 -13.50 -3.35 -16.21
CA VAL A 1 -13.08 -4.45 -15.32
C VAL A 1 -12.46 -3.84 -14.08
N THR A 2 -13.05 -4.11 -12.95
CA THR A 2 -12.60 -3.57 -11.66
C THR A 2 -11.26 -4.18 -11.28
N LEU A 3 -10.26 -3.32 -11.11
CA LEU A 3 -8.90 -3.73 -10.72
C LEU A 3 -8.70 -3.67 -9.21
N LEU A 4 -9.16 -2.60 -8.57
CA LEU A 4 -9.07 -2.40 -7.11
C LEU A 4 -10.46 -2.11 -6.56
N GLU A 5 -10.84 -2.79 -5.48
CA GLU A 5 -12.13 -2.58 -4.84
C GLU A 5 -11.99 -2.59 -3.32
N PHE A 6 -12.59 -1.61 -2.66
CA PHE A 6 -12.76 -1.56 -1.22
C PHE A 6 -14.21 -1.89 -0.87
N ARG A 7 -14.41 -2.78 0.09
CA ARG A 7 -15.72 -3.16 0.61
C ARG A 7 -15.77 -2.94 2.11
N ASP A 8 -16.59 -2.00 2.55
CA ASP A 8 -16.77 -1.58 3.95
C ASP A 8 -15.43 -1.46 4.69
N LEU A 9 -14.42 -0.85 4.04
CA LEU A 9 -13.10 -0.73 4.63
C LEU A 9 -13.14 0.20 5.83
N ARG A 10 -12.67 -0.30 6.96
CA ARG A 10 -12.56 0.43 8.22
C ARG A 10 -11.15 0.31 8.75
N VAL A 11 -10.60 1.44 9.20
CA VAL A 11 -9.30 1.48 9.87
C VAL A 11 -9.43 2.28 11.15
N THR A 12 -9.06 1.68 12.26
CA THR A 12 -9.08 2.31 13.59
C THR A 12 -7.69 2.21 14.21
N TYR A 13 -7.13 3.34 14.58
CA TYR A 13 -5.90 3.39 15.36
C TYR A 13 -6.22 3.28 16.85
N THR A 14 -5.50 2.40 17.56
CA THR A 14 -5.61 2.25 19.00
C THR A 14 -4.36 2.80 19.68
N GLY A 15 -4.52 3.72 20.61
CA GLY A 15 -3.42 4.34 21.35
C GLY A 15 -3.79 4.59 22.81
N SER A 16 -2.86 5.18 23.57
CA SER A 16 -3.05 5.50 24.98
C SER A 16 -4.24 6.42 25.29
N ARG A 17 -4.66 7.20 24.30
CA ARG A 17 -5.81 8.14 24.41
C ARG A 17 -7.13 7.55 23.89
N GLY A 18 -7.17 6.24 23.58
CA GLY A 18 -8.36 5.56 23.08
C GLY A 18 -8.28 5.15 21.61
N ARG A 19 -9.44 4.94 21.01
CA ARG A 19 -9.60 4.48 19.61
C ARG A 19 -9.92 5.66 18.70
N LEU A 20 -9.17 5.78 17.60
CA LEU A 20 -9.39 6.80 16.57
C LEU A 20 -9.79 6.11 15.25
N PRO A 21 -11.08 6.14 14.85
CA PRO A 21 -11.51 5.64 13.56
C PRO A 21 -11.08 6.61 12.46
N ALA A 22 -10.08 6.21 11.67
CA ALA A 22 -9.53 7.00 10.56
C ALA A 22 -10.28 6.76 9.24
N VAL A 23 -10.72 5.53 8.99
CA VAL A 23 -11.55 5.13 7.84
C VAL A 23 -12.79 4.44 8.38
N ARG A 24 -13.97 4.91 7.96
CA ARG A 24 -15.25 4.56 8.61
C ARG A 24 -16.24 3.85 7.68
N GLY A 25 -15.79 2.86 6.96
CA GLY A 25 -16.62 2.12 6.02
C GLY A 25 -16.61 2.79 4.64
N VAL A 26 -15.54 2.56 3.91
CA VAL A 26 -15.36 3.07 2.55
C VAL A 26 -15.64 1.95 1.56
N ASP A 27 -16.56 2.22 0.64
CA ASP A 27 -16.81 1.43 -0.55
C ASP A 27 -16.33 2.23 -1.77
N LEU A 28 -15.44 1.64 -2.56
CA LEU A 28 -14.78 2.32 -3.65
C LEU A 28 -14.29 1.29 -4.66
N SER A 29 -14.37 1.61 -5.95
CA SER A 29 -13.78 0.78 -7.00
C SER A 29 -12.97 1.62 -7.98
N VAL A 30 -11.92 1.02 -8.52
CA VAL A 30 -11.09 1.61 -9.58
C VAL A 30 -10.92 0.56 -10.67
N ASP A 31 -11.29 0.92 -11.88
CA ASP A 31 -11.18 0.05 -13.04
C ASP A 31 -9.77 0.08 -13.66
N ALA A 32 -9.47 -0.94 -14.44
CA ALA A 32 -8.19 -0.99 -15.15
C ALA A 32 -8.07 0.20 -16.12
N GLY A 33 -6.95 0.92 -16.04
CA GLY A 33 -6.70 2.13 -16.83
C GLY A 33 -7.36 3.40 -16.29
N GLU A 34 -8.10 3.31 -15.18
CA GLU A 34 -8.74 4.47 -14.55
C GLU A 34 -7.76 5.24 -13.65
N THR A 35 -7.98 6.54 -13.54
CA THR A 35 -7.32 7.40 -12.57
C THR A 35 -8.36 7.98 -11.61
N LEU A 36 -8.22 7.66 -10.34
CA LEU A 36 -9.11 8.16 -9.28
C LEU A 36 -8.41 9.19 -8.42
N GLY A 37 -8.99 10.38 -8.31
CA GLY A 37 -8.54 11.44 -7.40
C GLY A 37 -9.25 11.34 -6.05
N ILE A 38 -8.48 11.37 -4.94
CA ILE A 38 -9.01 11.42 -3.58
C ILE A 38 -8.62 12.76 -2.95
N ALA A 39 -9.61 13.61 -2.69
CA ALA A 39 -9.42 14.91 -2.09
C ALA A 39 -10.04 14.97 -0.68
N GLY A 40 -9.49 15.80 0.19
CA GLY A 40 -9.98 16.02 1.54
C GLY A 40 -8.96 16.78 2.38
N GLU A 41 -9.38 17.23 3.54
CA GLU A 41 -8.55 17.96 4.50
C GLU A 41 -7.40 17.09 5.04
N SER A 42 -6.38 17.76 5.59
CA SER A 42 -5.30 17.05 6.28
C SER A 42 -5.85 16.21 7.45
N GLY A 43 -5.38 14.96 7.58
CA GLY A 43 -5.82 14.07 8.66
C GLY A 43 -7.18 13.39 8.45
N CYS A 44 -7.81 13.52 7.27
CA CYS A 44 -9.11 12.88 7.01
C CYS A 44 -9.03 11.40 6.59
N GLY A 45 -7.84 10.79 6.57
CA GLY A 45 -7.68 9.35 6.31
C GLY A 45 -7.23 8.97 4.88
N LYS A 46 -6.94 9.92 3.99
CA LYS A 46 -6.47 9.64 2.61
C LYS A 46 -5.22 8.76 2.58
N SER A 47 -4.19 9.14 3.34
CA SER A 47 -2.95 8.37 3.43
C SER A 47 -3.16 7.01 4.08
N THR A 48 -4.04 6.93 5.08
CA THR A 48 -4.42 5.67 5.73
C THR A 48 -5.06 4.72 4.72
N LEU A 49 -5.96 5.22 3.87
CA LEU A 49 -6.59 4.45 2.82
C LEU A 49 -5.56 3.88 1.83
N ALA A 50 -4.65 4.73 1.34
CA ALA A 50 -3.60 4.30 0.42
C ALA A 50 -2.63 3.28 1.04
N MET A 51 -2.21 3.50 2.28
CA MET A 51 -1.30 2.59 3.01
C MET A 51 -1.96 1.24 3.33
N ALA A 52 -3.28 1.21 3.50
CA ALA A 52 -4.02 -0.02 3.76
C ALA A 52 -3.91 -1.01 2.59
N VAL A 53 -3.89 -0.54 1.35
CA VAL A 53 -3.77 -1.38 0.14
C VAL A 53 -2.54 -2.29 0.20
N LEU A 54 -1.40 -1.76 0.62
CA LEU A 54 -0.16 -2.52 0.71
C LEU A 54 0.14 -3.07 2.12
N ARG A 55 -0.83 -2.98 3.03
CA ARG A 55 -0.68 -3.39 4.45
C ARG A 55 0.56 -2.76 5.10
N LEU A 56 0.73 -1.45 4.88
CA LEU A 56 1.82 -0.64 5.43
C LEU A 56 1.43 0.12 6.71
N LEU A 57 0.22 -0.11 7.21
CA LEU A 57 -0.25 0.49 8.45
C LEU A 57 0.50 -0.08 9.66
N PRO A 58 0.70 0.71 10.72
CA PRO A 58 1.36 0.24 11.93
C PRO A 58 0.56 -0.87 12.63
N LYS A 59 1.23 -1.66 13.47
CA LYS A 59 0.62 -2.83 14.14
C LYS A 59 -0.57 -2.50 15.05
N HIS A 60 -0.64 -1.26 15.55
CA HIS A 60 -1.76 -0.79 16.36
C HIS A 60 -2.97 -0.30 15.55
N ALA A 61 -2.91 -0.39 14.23
CA ALA A 61 -4.04 -0.14 13.36
C ALA A 61 -4.83 -1.44 13.16
N GLU A 62 -6.10 -1.39 13.53
CA GLU A 62 -7.07 -2.43 13.28
C GLU A 62 -7.75 -2.17 11.93
N VAL A 63 -7.67 -3.13 11.02
CA VAL A 63 -8.23 -3.02 9.67
C VAL A 63 -9.30 -4.09 9.49
N THR A 64 -10.50 -3.68 9.08
CA THR A 64 -11.62 -4.58 8.79
C THR A 64 -12.24 -4.23 7.45
N GLY A 65 -13.08 -5.11 6.92
CA GLY A 65 -13.61 -5.02 5.56
C GLY A 65 -12.73 -5.82 4.59
N GLN A 66 -12.77 -5.46 3.31
CA GLN A 66 -12.00 -6.13 2.27
C GLN A 66 -11.30 -5.13 1.37
N ILE A 67 -10.14 -5.50 0.88
CA ILE A 67 -9.44 -4.81 -0.21
C ILE A 67 -9.14 -5.85 -1.28
N LEU A 68 -9.87 -5.81 -2.37
CA LEU A 68 -9.70 -6.75 -3.47
C LEU A 68 -8.81 -6.11 -4.55
N LEU A 69 -7.75 -6.79 -4.93
CA LEU A 69 -6.92 -6.44 -6.07
C LEU A 69 -7.00 -7.60 -7.08
N ASP A 70 -7.53 -7.31 -8.25
CA ASP A 70 -7.83 -8.32 -9.27
C ASP A 70 -8.60 -9.54 -8.72
N GLY A 71 -9.56 -9.25 -7.82
CA GLY A 71 -10.40 -10.24 -7.15
C GLY A 71 -9.78 -10.94 -5.94
N GLU A 72 -8.49 -10.75 -5.65
CA GLU A 72 -7.83 -11.33 -4.48
C GLU A 72 -7.86 -10.38 -3.27
N ASP A 73 -8.28 -10.86 -2.11
CA ASP A 73 -8.33 -10.05 -0.88
C ASP A 73 -6.93 -9.86 -0.29
N LEU A 74 -6.43 -8.64 -0.38
CA LEU A 74 -5.11 -8.25 0.12
C LEU A 74 -4.99 -8.38 1.65
N LEU A 75 -6.10 -8.22 2.40
CA LEU A 75 -6.09 -8.34 3.86
C LEU A 75 -5.97 -9.80 4.31
N ALA A 76 -6.51 -10.73 3.53
CA ALA A 76 -6.45 -12.16 3.80
C ALA A 76 -5.18 -12.85 3.28
N MET A 77 -4.42 -12.19 2.40
CA MET A 77 -3.19 -12.76 1.85
C MET A 77 -2.14 -13.10 2.91
N GLY A 78 -1.49 -14.25 2.74
CA GLY A 78 -0.25 -14.57 3.45
C GLY A 78 0.91 -13.66 3.02
N TRP A 79 1.93 -13.56 3.87
CA TRP A 79 3.08 -12.67 3.63
C TRP A 79 3.83 -12.97 2.33
N GLY A 80 3.98 -14.24 1.95
CA GLY A 80 4.64 -14.62 0.70
C GLY A 80 3.91 -14.09 -0.53
N ARG A 81 2.59 -14.22 -0.58
CA ARG A 81 1.77 -13.70 -1.68
C ARG A 81 1.77 -12.17 -1.69
N LEU A 82 1.62 -11.53 -0.54
CA LEU A 82 1.65 -10.08 -0.41
C LEU A 82 2.99 -9.48 -0.89
N ARG A 83 4.11 -10.11 -0.59
CA ARG A 83 5.44 -9.70 -1.11
C ARG A 83 5.51 -9.79 -2.63
N ALA A 84 4.92 -10.80 -3.23
CA ALA A 84 4.86 -10.93 -4.68
C ALA A 84 3.98 -9.84 -5.34
N VAL A 85 2.89 -9.43 -4.67
CA VAL A 85 1.99 -8.37 -5.14
C VAL A 85 2.64 -6.98 -5.06
N ARG A 86 3.38 -6.73 -3.98
CA ARG A 86 4.11 -5.46 -3.81
C ARG A 86 5.10 -5.27 -4.94
N TRP A 87 5.14 -4.08 -5.54
CA TRP A 87 5.92 -3.67 -6.70
C TRP A 87 5.42 -4.20 -8.05
N THR A 88 4.94 -5.42 -8.14
CA THR A 88 4.54 -6.02 -9.42
C THR A 88 3.10 -5.68 -9.80
N ALA A 89 2.17 -5.71 -8.84
CA ALA A 89 0.76 -5.44 -9.07
C ALA A 89 0.32 -4.11 -8.42
N ALA A 90 0.93 -3.71 -7.31
CA ALA A 90 0.64 -2.45 -6.64
C ALA A 90 1.90 -1.85 -6.01
N SER A 91 2.07 -0.54 -6.15
CA SER A 91 3.16 0.23 -5.54
C SER A 91 2.63 1.55 -4.98
N ILE A 92 3.43 2.19 -4.14
CA ILE A 92 3.08 3.49 -3.55
C ILE A 92 4.23 4.47 -3.72
N VAL A 93 3.90 5.71 -4.09
CA VAL A 93 4.83 6.83 -4.08
C VAL A 93 4.47 7.73 -2.91
N PHE A 94 5.37 7.83 -1.93
CA PHE A 94 5.14 8.63 -0.73
C PHE A 94 5.37 10.12 -0.98
N GLN A 95 4.64 10.95 -0.25
CA GLN A 95 4.94 12.37 -0.14
C GLN A 95 6.28 12.54 0.59
N GLY A 96 7.16 13.42 0.08
CA GLY A 96 8.47 13.64 0.68
C GLY A 96 9.49 12.53 0.37
N ALA A 97 9.54 12.06 -0.86
CA ALA A 97 10.37 10.97 -1.35
C ALA A 97 11.88 11.09 -1.01
N MET A 98 12.39 12.29 -0.71
CA MET A 98 13.79 12.50 -0.28
C MET A 98 14.14 11.77 1.03
N HIS A 99 13.17 11.48 1.88
CA HIS A 99 13.37 10.74 3.14
C HIS A 99 13.14 9.23 2.99
N SER A 100 12.78 8.74 1.81
CA SER A 100 12.51 7.33 1.58
C SER A 100 13.76 6.50 1.28
N LEU A 101 14.86 7.16 0.97
CA LEU A 101 16.14 6.50 0.70
C LEU A 101 16.97 6.33 1.97
N ASN A 102 17.58 5.17 2.13
CA ASN A 102 18.49 4.89 3.22
C ASN A 102 19.85 5.57 2.96
N ALA A 103 20.22 6.54 3.79
CA ALA A 103 21.42 7.34 3.62
C ALA A 103 22.73 6.54 3.76
N VAL A 104 22.71 5.36 4.38
CA VAL A 104 23.91 4.51 4.55
C VAL A 104 24.08 3.46 3.43
N GLN A 105 23.20 3.44 2.45
CA GLN A 105 23.27 2.54 1.30
C GLN A 105 23.40 3.33 0.00
N ARG A 106 24.13 2.77 -0.96
CA ARG A 106 24.25 3.37 -2.29
C ARG A 106 22.89 3.42 -2.99
N ILE A 107 22.56 4.55 -3.60
CA ILE A 107 21.27 4.78 -4.30
C ILE A 107 21.02 3.73 -5.38
N GLY A 108 22.01 3.45 -6.23
CA GLY A 108 21.88 2.45 -7.30
C GLY A 108 21.46 1.08 -6.78
N ARG A 109 21.96 0.65 -5.60
CA ARG A 109 21.55 -0.62 -4.99
C ARG A 109 20.09 -0.59 -4.56
N GLN A 110 19.64 0.53 -3.96
CA GLN A 110 18.26 0.69 -3.52
C GLN A 110 17.28 0.73 -4.70
N VAL A 111 17.66 1.37 -5.80
CA VAL A 111 16.85 1.43 -7.03
C VAL A 111 16.77 0.07 -7.72
N ALA A 112 17.88 -0.68 -7.73
CA ALA A 112 17.93 -2.01 -8.34
C ALA A 112 17.25 -3.11 -7.51
N GLU A 113 17.08 -2.91 -6.20
CA GLU A 113 16.54 -3.94 -5.29
C GLU A 113 15.19 -4.52 -5.71
N PRO A 114 14.16 -3.73 -6.09
CA PRO A 114 12.88 -4.28 -6.56
C PRO A 114 13.03 -5.14 -7.80
N ILE A 115 13.90 -4.76 -8.73
CA ILE A 115 14.16 -5.52 -9.95
C ILE A 115 14.79 -6.88 -9.59
N LEU A 116 15.79 -6.87 -8.71
CA LEU A 116 16.48 -8.09 -8.27
C LEU A 116 15.57 -9.04 -7.48
N LEU A 117 14.59 -8.50 -6.75
CA LEU A 117 13.66 -9.30 -5.96
C LEU A 117 12.53 -9.92 -6.78
N HIS A 118 12.09 -9.25 -7.85
CA HIS A 118 10.90 -9.63 -8.60
C HIS A 118 11.19 -10.13 -10.02
N GLU A 119 12.37 -9.88 -10.54
CA GLU A 119 12.78 -10.31 -11.88
C GLU A 119 13.97 -11.27 -11.81
N ARG A 120 13.99 -12.24 -12.73
CA ARG A 120 15.15 -13.14 -12.91
C ARG A 120 16.24 -12.42 -13.71
N THR A 121 17.00 -11.55 -13.05
CA THR A 121 18.06 -10.76 -13.67
C THR A 121 19.32 -10.74 -12.80
N THR A 122 20.43 -10.28 -13.38
CA THR A 122 21.70 -10.11 -12.65
C THR A 122 21.87 -8.68 -12.15
N PRO A 123 22.68 -8.44 -11.10
CA PRO A 123 22.96 -7.09 -10.62
C PRO A 123 23.48 -6.14 -11.70
N ALA A 124 24.27 -6.65 -12.64
CA ALA A 124 24.83 -5.85 -13.75
C ALA A 124 23.77 -5.40 -14.77
N LYS A 125 22.64 -6.13 -14.89
CA LYS A 125 21.53 -5.74 -15.76
C LYS A 125 20.48 -4.89 -15.06
N ALA A 126 20.44 -4.93 -13.73
CA ALA A 126 19.51 -4.18 -12.91
C ALA A 126 20.04 -2.76 -12.56
N ALA A 127 21.33 -2.51 -12.74
CA ALA A 127 21.99 -1.23 -12.56
C ALA A 127 21.92 -0.39 -13.84
#